data_b5ff5ee1b6d9d6e694038a6983443e51
#
_entry.id   b5ff5ee1b6d9d6e694038a6983443e51
#
_cell.length_a   1.000
_cell.length_b   1.000
_cell.length_c   1.000
_cell.angle_alpha   90.00
_cell.angle_beta   90.00
_cell.angle_gamma   90.00
#
_symmetry.space_group_name_H-M   'P 1'
#
loop_
_entity.id
_entity.type
_entity.pdbx_description
1 polymer ?
#
loop_
_entity_poly.entity_id
_entity_poly.type
_entity_poly.pdbx_seq_one_letter_code
_entity_poly.pdbx_strand_id
1 'polypeptide(L)'
;MRIYISSNHQYPAKLTGTASQHTTDLLARGLGEQGHDVFYDLRENEILEPLPDSVTQVRERMFDVDVLQPQDVPLSGSFDSCGKPWVRTFHAHFGNHDISGLSKENLIFVSRSHAQSYGSDRYVYNSIDPAEFIYSETKSDYFIFLVCGLERAVLKGFGLALLLVQELGMKLVVAGSSKNKFYQREFAAMCKVQGVEFVGEIRGQQKAELIAGAKALLAPTLIHEPFGLVVPEALISGTPVICSDRGAFRELVSPDVGFICGKLNEYIAAVERLNEISPQACREKAMRDFHYLTMAANYLKEYEKEILVTKNQSVN
;
A
#
# COMPACT_ATOMS: atom_id res chain seq x y z
N MET A 1 -12.45 -21.56 6.54
CA MET A 1 -12.03 -21.12 7.89
C MET A 1 -12.97 -20.04 8.39
N ARG A 2 -13.11 -19.98 9.71
CA ARG A 2 -13.78 -18.86 10.41
C ARG A 2 -12.72 -17.87 10.87
N ILE A 3 -12.76 -16.66 10.33
CA ILE A 3 -11.70 -15.65 10.47
C ILE A 3 -12.30 -14.39 11.09
N TYR A 4 -11.76 -13.95 12.22
CA TYR A 4 -12.12 -12.68 12.83
C TYR A 4 -11.09 -11.61 12.49
N ILE A 5 -11.53 -10.49 11.94
CA ILE A 5 -10.70 -9.32 11.65
C ILE A 5 -11.28 -8.13 12.41
N SER A 6 -10.45 -7.40 13.15
CA SER A 6 -10.87 -6.13 13.75
C SER A 6 -10.09 -4.96 13.23
N SER A 7 -10.76 -3.84 13.02
CA SER A 7 -10.17 -2.58 12.61
C SER A 7 -10.98 -1.40 13.15
N ASN A 8 -10.33 -0.25 13.31
CA ASN A 8 -10.96 0.93 13.89
C ASN A 8 -11.03 2.05 12.85
N HIS A 9 -12.02 1.97 11.94
CA HIS A 9 -12.27 2.98 10.91
C HIS A 9 -13.69 2.86 10.36
N GLN A 10 -14.16 3.93 9.70
CA GLN A 10 -15.41 3.91 8.93
C GLN A 10 -15.21 3.07 7.66
N TYR A 11 -16.20 2.24 7.33
CA TYR A 11 -16.17 1.44 6.11
C TYR A 11 -16.97 2.12 4.98
N PRO A 12 -16.47 2.14 3.74
CA PRO A 12 -15.16 1.66 3.33
C PRO A 12 -14.05 2.69 3.56
N ALA A 13 -12.88 2.23 3.96
CA ALA A 13 -11.73 3.07 4.24
C ALA A 13 -11.22 3.88 3.02
N LYS A 14 -11.55 3.45 1.79
CA LYS A 14 -11.23 4.20 0.56
C LYS A 14 -11.80 5.61 0.53
N LEU A 15 -12.89 5.88 1.28
CA LEU A 15 -13.53 7.19 1.34
C LEU A 15 -12.87 8.12 2.37
N THR A 16 -12.56 7.62 3.55
CA THR A 16 -12.18 8.44 4.70
C THR A 16 -10.93 7.97 5.43
N GLY A 17 -10.53 6.72 5.21
CA GLY A 17 -9.48 6.04 5.95
C GLY A 17 -8.07 6.21 5.37
N THR A 18 -7.16 5.48 5.98
CA THR A 18 -5.76 5.35 5.56
C THR A 18 -5.58 4.19 4.57
N ALA A 19 -4.44 4.18 3.88
CA ALA A 19 -4.08 3.09 2.98
C ALA A 19 -4.04 1.70 3.67
N SER A 20 -3.56 1.63 4.92
CA SER A 20 -3.55 0.37 5.68
C SER A 20 -4.96 -0.12 6.04
N GLN A 21 -5.86 0.79 6.39
CA GLN A 21 -7.27 0.46 6.65
C GLN A 21 -7.96 -0.03 5.38
N HIS A 22 -7.74 0.63 4.24
CA HIS A 22 -8.27 0.18 2.96
C HIS A 22 -7.74 -1.22 2.57
N THR A 23 -6.45 -1.50 2.81
CA THR A 23 -5.89 -2.85 2.60
C THR A 23 -6.57 -3.90 3.50
N THR A 24 -6.96 -3.51 4.73
CA THR A 24 -7.71 -4.42 5.63
C THR A 24 -9.11 -4.72 5.10
N ASP A 25 -9.80 -3.73 4.54
CA ASP A 25 -11.10 -3.93 3.88
C ASP A 25 -10.98 -4.90 2.69
N LEU A 26 -9.95 -4.71 1.86
CA LEU A 26 -9.67 -5.58 0.72
C LEU A 26 -9.32 -7.02 1.17
N LEU A 27 -8.64 -7.17 2.29
CA LEU A 27 -8.35 -8.49 2.86
C LEU A 27 -9.63 -9.18 3.31
N ALA A 28 -10.48 -8.50 4.08
CA ALA A 28 -11.76 -9.06 4.54
C ALA A 28 -12.62 -9.51 3.35
N ARG A 29 -12.75 -8.66 2.33
CA ARG A 29 -13.46 -8.97 1.09
C ARG A 29 -12.86 -10.18 0.37
N GLY A 30 -11.54 -10.17 0.15
CA GLY A 30 -10.86 -11.22 -0.61
C GLY A 30 -10.93 -12.60 0.05
N LEU A 31 -10.89 -12.65 1.38
CA LEU A 31 -11.08 -13.89 2.14
C LEU A 31 -12.52 -14.41 2.02
N GLY A 32 -13.50 -13.53 2.12
CA GLY A 32 -14.91 -13.91 1.95
C GLY A 32 -15.22 -14.40 0.54
N GLU A 33 -14.72 -13.73 -0.51
CA GLU A 33 -14.88 -14.15 -1.90
C GLU A 33 -14.17 -15.50 -2.20
N GLN A 34 -13.19 -15.89 -1.40
CA GLN A 34 -12.56 -17.23 -1.47
C GLN A 34 -13.28 -18.29 -0.64
N GLY A 35 -14.49 -17.99 -0.13
CA GLY A 35 -15.35 -18.95 0.54
C GLY A 35 -15.05 -19.16 2.02
N HIS A 36 -14.44 -18.19 2.70
CA HIS A 36 -14.21 -18.23 4.14
C HIS A 36 -15.25 -17.41 4.89
N ASP A 37 -15.59 -17.83 6.13
CA ASP A 37 -16.50 -17.08 7.00
C ASP A 37 -15.73 -15.94 7.66
N VAL A 38 -15.91 -14.73 7.17
CA VAL A 38 -15.22 -13.54 7.67
C VAL A 38 -16.13 -12.76 8.60
N PHE A 39 -15.68 -12.58 9.84
CA PHE A 39 -16.34 -11.77 10.86
C PHE A 39 -15.55 -10.46 11.03
N TYR A 40 -16.11 -9.36 10.52
CA TYR A 40 -15.43 -8.07 10.48
C TYR A 40 -15.95 -7.14 11.57
N ASP A 41 -15.10 -6.84 12.53
CA ASP A 41 -15.37 -5.95 13.67
C ASP A 41 -14.77 -4.55 13.38
N LEU A 42 -15.63 -3.63 13.03
CA LEU A 42 -15.30 -2.21 12.80
C LEU A 42 -15.55 -1.37 14.05
N ARG A 43 -15.78 -2.01 15.20
CA ARG A 43 -16.20 -1.37 16.44
C ARG A 43 -17.54 -0.63 16.25
N GLU A 44 -17.67 0.54 16.84
CA GLU A 44 -18.85 1.41 16.74
C GLU A 44 -18.79 2.37 15.53
N ASN A 45 -17.83 2.14 14.59
CA ASN A 45 -17.69 3.01 13.45
C ASN A 45 -18.84 2.86 12.46
N GLU A 46 -19.11 3.95 11.76
CA GLU A 46 -20.17 4.03 10.76
C GLU A 46 -19.81 3.21 9.51
N ILE A 47 -20.83 2.55 8.96
CA ILE A 47 -20.77 1.88 7.66
C ILE A 47 -21.46 2.76 6.65
N LEU A 48 -20.67 3.33 5.75
CA LEU A 48 -21.14 4.26 4.71
C LEU A 48 -21.61 3.55 3.44
N GLU A 49 -21.07 2.35 3.17
CA GLU A 49 -21.47 1.48 2.07
C GLU A 49 -21.69 0.06 2.61
N PRO A 50 -22.59 -0.75 2.04
CA PRO A 50 -22.78 -2.13 2.48
C PRO A 50 -21.48 -2.93 2.42
N LEU A 51 -21.28 -3.80 3.42
CA LEU A 51 -20.22 -4.82 3.36
C LEU A 51 -20.52 -5.80 2.22
N PRO A 52 -19.50 -6.44 1.64
CA PRO A 52 -19.70 -7.55 0.72
C PRO A 52 -20.54 -8.66 1.37
N ASP A 53 -21.42 -9.32 0.58
CA ASP A 53 -22.30 -10.41 1.07
C ASP A 53 -21.51 -11.54 1.75
N SER A 54 -20.26 -11.70 1.38
CA SER A 54 -19.31 -12.69 1.93
C SER A 54 -18.68 -12.29 3.28
N VAL A 55 -19.00 -11.11 3.81
CA VAL A 55 -18.41 -10.58 5.05
C VAL A 55 -19.51 -10.23 6.05
N THR A 56 -19.44 -10.83 7.22
CA THR A 56 -20.40 -10.59 8.30
C THR A 56 -19.89 -9.52 9.26
N GLN A 57 -20.62 -8.42 9.40
CA GLN A 57 -20.32 -7.44 10.43
C GLN A 57 -20.60 -8.01 11.83
N VAL A 58 -19.64 -7.81 12.73
CA VAL A 58 -19.80 -8.08 14.17
C VAL A 58 -19.43 -6.83 14.97
N ARG A 59 -19.96 -6.72 16.20
CA ARG A 59 -19.69 -5.58 17.10
C ARG A 59 -19.00 -6.00 18.39
N GLU A 60 -18.80 -7.29 18.56
CA GLU A 60 -18.15 -7.87 19.73
C GLU A 60 -17.02 -8.79 19.29
N ARG A 61 -16.01 -8.91 20.15
CA ARG A 61 -14.90 -9.83 19.91
C ARG A 61 -15.40 -11.27 19.87
N MET A 62 -15.06 -11.97 18.81
CA MET A 62 -15.39 -13.37 18.63
C MET A 62 -14.14 -14.22 18.84
N PHE A 63 -14.26 -15.23 19.73
CA PHE A 63 -13.19 -16.21 19.97
C PHE A 63 -13.55 -17.61 19.45
N ASP A 64 -14.80 -17.83 19.02
CA ASP A 64 -15.19 -19.08 18.34
C ASP A 64 -14.87 -18.98 16.84
N VAL A 65 -13.59 -18.85 16.54
CA VAL A 65 -13.01 -18.73 15.22
C VAL A 65 -11.72 -19.54 15.12
N ASP A 66 -11.26 -19.80 13.92
CA ASP A 66 -10.01 -20.53 13.65
C ASP A 66 -8.79 -19.65 13.85
N VAL A 67 -8.88 -18.35 13.47
CA VAL A 67 -7.79 -17.38 13.56
C VAL A 67 -8.31 -15.96 13.82
N LEU A 68 -7.51 -15.18 14.55
CA LEU A 68 -7.75 -13.77 14.85
C LEU A 68 -6.77 -12.88 14.09
N GLN A 69 -7.26 -11.80 13.50
CA GLN A 69 -6.42 -10.74 12.92
C GLN A 69 -6.78 -9.36 13.48
N PRO A 70 -6.30 -9.03 14.69
CA PRO A 70 -6.58 -7.75 15.33
C PRO A 70 -5.71 -6.64 14.74
N GLN A 71 -6.32 -5.63 14.10
CA GLN A 71 -5.61 -4.45 13.55
C GLN A 71 -5.83 -3.18 14.39
N ASP A 72 -6.80 -3.20 15.29
CA ASP A 72 -7.24 -2.06 16.11
C ASP A 72 -6.58 -1.98 17.49
N VAL A 73 -5.78 -2.96 17.85
CA VAL A 73 -5.15 -3.04 19.18
C VAL A 73 -3.80 -2.34 19.16
N PRO A 74 -3.39 -1.65 20.25
CA PRO A 74 -2.03 -1.15 20.37
C PRO A 74 -0.99 -2.26 20.15
N LEU A 75 0.18 -1.93 19.62
CA LEU A 75 1.25 -2.92 19.40
C LEU A 75 1.66 -3.67 20.67
N SER A 76 1.52 -3.02 21.84
CA SER A 76 1.73 -3.62 23.15
C SER A 76 0.60 -4.57 23.59
N GLY A 77 -0.52 -4.64 22.86
CA GLY A 77 -1.62 -5.57 23.16
C GLY A 77 -1.30 -6.96 22.68
N SER A 78 -1.27 -7.93 23.58
CA SER A 78 -1.12 -9.35 23.28
C SER A 78 -2.46 -10.05 23.23
N PHE A 79 -2.60 -10.99 22.31
CA PHE A 79 -3.70 -11.95 22.23
C PHE A 79 -3.29 -13.34 22.73
N ASP A 80 -2.06 -13.50 23.22
CA ASP A 80 -1.51 -14.79 23.68
C ASP A 80 -2.37 -15.43 24.76
N SER A 81 -3.00 -14.62 25.61
CA SER A 81 -3.85 -15.11 26.69
C SER A 81 -5.18 -15.75 26.24
N CYS A 82 -5.58 -15.60 24.97
CA CYS A 82 -6.84 -16.18 24.48
C CYS A 82 -6.70 -17.62 24.00
N GLY A 83 -5.47 -18.15 23.89
CA GLY A 83 -5.19 -19.52 23.43
C GLY A 83 -5.61 -19.80 21.99
N LYS A 84 -5.85 -18.77 21.19
CA LYS A 84 -6.23 -18.84 19.77
C LYS A 84 -5.09 -18.42 18.87
N PRO A 85 -4.97 -19.04 17.68
CA PRO A 85 -4.07 -18.54 16.64
C PRO A 85 -4.38 -17.09 16.31
N TRP A 86 -3.35 -16.24 16.25
CA TRP A 86 -3.54 -14.85 15.86
C TRP A 86 -2.36 -14.31 15.07
N VAL A 87 -2.64 -13.41 14.14
CA VAL A 87 -1.64 -12.68 13.38
C VAL A 87 -2.01 -11.21 13.29
N ARG A 88 -1.03 -10.35 13.06
CA ARG A 88 -1.23 -8.92 12.86
C ARG A 88 -0.39 -8.43 11.69
N THR A 89 -0.98 -7.61 10.83
CA THR A 89 -0.22 -6.89 9.80
C THR A 89 0.48 -5.68 10.39
N PHE A 90 1.77 -5.56 10.14
CA PHE A 90 2.58 -4.44 10.59
C PHE A 90 2.88 -3.50 9.42
N HIS A 91 2.32 -2.27 9.47
CA HIS A 91 2.42 -1.27 8.40
C HIS A 91 3.39 -0.13 8.69
N ALA A 92 3.97 -0.06 9.90
CA ALA A 92 4.76 1.08 10.33
C ALA A 92 6.11 1.18 9.60
N HIS A 93 6.61 2.39 9.43
CA HIS A 93 7.93 2.63 8.87
C HIS A 93 9.05 2.15 9.80
N PHE A 94 10.14 1.64 9.22
CA PHE A 94 11.35 1.28 9.94
C PHE A 94 11.83 2.44 10.83
N GLY A 95 12.16 2.13 12.09
CA GLY A 95 12.64 3.10 13.07
C GLY A 95 11.57 3.94 13.78
N ASN A 96 10.30 3.88 13.35
CA ASN A 96 9.22 4.65 14.00
C ASN A 96 8.61 3.94 15.21
N HIS A 97 8.83 2.63 15.35
CA HIS A 97 8.28 1.83 16.44
C HIS A 97 9.31 0.82 16.93
N ASP A 98 9.54 0.83 18.23
CA ASP A 98 10.26 -0.25 18.89
C ASP A 98 9.31 -1.44 19.03
N ILE A 99 9.68 -2.56 18.41
CA ILE A 99 8.96 -3.83 18.48
C ILE A 99 9.75 -4.89 19.24
N SER A 100 10.80 -4.52 19.98
CA SER A 100 11.66 -5.47 20.71
C SER A 100 10.91 -6.26 21.77
N GLY A 101 9.82 -5.71 22.30
CA GLY A 101 8.94 -6.37 23.27
C GLY A 101 7.77 -7.18 22.66
N LEU A 102 7.67 -7.27 21.32
CA LEU A 102 6.59 -7.98 20.66
C LEU A 102 7.04 -9.35 20.16
N SER A 103 6.14 -10.34 20.22
CA SER A 103 6.33 -11.59 19.50
C SER A 103 6.31 -11.32 18.00
N LYS A 104 7.49 -11.37 17.36
CA LYS A 104 7.62 -11.16 15.91
C LYS A 104 6.99 -12.31 15.11
N GLU A 105 6.78 -13.45 15.75
CA GLU A 105 6.22 -14.65 15.17
C GLU A 105 4.79 -14.45 14.69
N ASN A 106 4.03 -13.56 15.35
CA ASN A 106 2.66 -13.23 15.00
C ASN A 106 2.54 -12.01 14.07
N LEU A 107 3.67 -11.35 13.72
CA LEU A 107 3.65 -10.20 12.83
C LEU A 107 3.82 -10.63 11.37
N ILE A 108 2.95 -10.11 10.51
CA ILE A 108 3.06 -10.20 9.06
C ILE A 108 3.43 -8.82 8.53
N PHE A 109 4.59 -8.72 7.87
CA PHE A 109 5.08 -7.48 7.29
C PHE A 109 4.54 -7.30 5.88
N VAL A 110 4.57 -6.07 5.37
CA VAL A 110 3.92 -5.74 4.09
C VAL A 110 4.83 -5.92 2.87
N SER A 111 6.10 -6.29 3.08
CA SER A 111 7.05 -6.66 2.03
C SER A 111 8.21 -7.48 2.63
N ARG A 112 8.98 -8.15 1.77
CA ARG A 112 10.18 -8.89 2.18
C ARG A 112 11.22 -7.94 2.80
N SER A 113 11.50 -6.82 2.13
CA SER A 113 12.42 -5.80 2.63
C SER A 113 11.98 -5.25 3.99
N HIS A 114 10.68 -5.07 4.18
CA HIS A 114 10.11 -4.62 5.45
C HIS A 114 10.32 -5.68 6.54
N ALA A 115 10.00 -6.95 6.28
CA ALA A 115 10.21 -8.05 7.20
C ALA A 115 11.70 -8.16 7.61
N GLN A 116 12.60 -8.18 6.63
CA GLN A 116 14.04 -8.28 6.87
C GLN A 116 14.59 -7.15 7.74
N SER A 117 14.05 -5.92 7.60
CA SER A 117 14.47 -4.79 8.42
C SER A 117 14.14 -4.94 9.91
N TYR A 118 13.23 -5.87 10.24
CA TYR A 118 12.87 -6.25 11.61
C TYR A 118 13.35 -7.66 12.00
N GLY A 119 14.17 -8.30 11.15
CA GLY A 119 14.72 -9.64 11.42
C GLY A 119 13.67 -10.75 11.31
N SER A 120 12.67 -10.57 10.41
CA SER A 120 11.64 -11.56 10.09
C SER A 120 11.69 -11.91 8.60
N ASP A 121 11.09 -13.02 8.22
CA ASP A 121 10.86 -13.44 6.84
C ASP A 121 9.36 -13.55 6.50
N ARG A 122 8.47 -13.30 7.47
CA ARG A 122 7.02 -13.37 7.31
C ARG A 122 6.50 -12.09 6.69
N TYR A 123 6.00 -12.16 5.47
CA TYR A 123 5.39 -11.01 4.79
C TYR A 123 4.28 -11.43 3.85
N VAL A 124 3.34 -10.51 3.65
CA VAL A 124 2.34 -10.55 2.59
C VAL A 124 2.27 -9.14 1.98
N TYR A 125 2.36 -9.04 0.66
CA TYR A 125 2.24 -7.75 -0.01
C TYR A 125 0.86 -7.15 0.21
N ASN A 126 0.83 -5.83 0.42
CA ASN A 126 -0.40 -5.06 0.32
C ASN A 126 -0.99 -5.19 -1.09
N SER A 127 -2.25 -4.89 -1.22
CA SER A 127 -2.99 -5.07 -2.47
C SER A 127 -3.74 -3.82 -2.90
N ILE A 128 -4.28 -3.91 -4.10
CA ILE A 128 -5.22 -2.98 -4.69
C ILE A 128 -6.46 -3.74 -5.18
N ASP A 129 -7.57 -3.02 -5.32
CA ASP A 129 -8.72 -3.47 -6.13
C ASP A 129 -8.58 -2.91 -7.54
N PRO A 130 -8.38 -3.75 -8.57
CA PRO A 130 -8.29 -3.29 -9.96
C PRO A 130 -9.50 -2.50 -10.44
N ALA A 131 -10.67 -2.72 -9.85
CA ALA A 131 -11.90 -2.01 -10.20
C ALA A 131 -11.88 -0.52 -9.80
N GLU A 132 -10.97 -0.11 -8.91
CA GLU A 132 -10.80 1.28 -8.50
C GLU A 132 -9.91 2.08 -9.47
N PHE A 133 -9.34 1.45 -10.50
CA PHE A 133 -8.36 2.06 -11.40
C PHE A 133 -8.77 1.92 -12.87
N ILE A 134 -8.26 2.84 -13.68
CA ILE A 134 -8.42 2.83 -15.12
C ILE A 134 -7.13 2.33 -15.75
N TYR A 135 -7.24 1.39 -16.68
CA TYR A 135 -6.13 0.98 -17.53
C TYR A 135 -6.08 1.82 -18.81
N SER A 136 -4.89 2.29 -19.18
CA SER A 136 -4.68 2.98 -20.45
C SER A 136 -3.32 2.62 -21.05
N GLU A 137 -3.32 2.30 -22.35
CA GLU A 137 -2.09 2.17 -23.15
C GLU A 137 -1.63 3.54 -23.69
N THR A 138 -2.58 4.47 -23.84
CA THR A 138 -2.28 5.82 -24.30
C THR A 138 -1.89 6.69 -23.12
N LYS A 139 -0.71 7.30 -23.20
CA LYS A 139 -0.16 8.18 -22.17
C LYS A 139 -0.11 9.63 -22.65
N SER A 140 -0.47 10.54 -21.77
CA SER A 140 -0.29 11.97 -21.95
C SER A 140 1.14 12.39 -21.60
N ASP A 141 1.55 13.58 -22.05
CA ASP A 141 2.92 14.06 -21.85
C ASP A 141 3.11 14.73 -20.49
N TYR A 142 2.93 13.93 -19.40
CA TYR A 142 3.27 14.36 -18.05
C TYR A 142 3.71 13.17 -17.18
N PHE A 143 4.49 13.47 -16.16
CA PHE A 143 4.87 12.55 -15.08
C PHE A 143 4.03 12.84 -13.85
N ILE A 144 3.80 11.83 -13.01
CA ILE A 144 3.04 12.00 -11.77
C ILE A 144 3.91 11.75 -10.55
N PHE A 145 3.75 12.60 -9.52
CA PHE A 145 4.33 12.41 -8.19
C PHE A 145 3.19 12.42 -7.16
N LEU A 146 3.03 11.30 -6.46
CA LEU A 146 1.97 11.11 -5.47
C LEU A 146 2.55 11.12 -4.07
N VAL A 147 2.00 11.94 -3.17
CA VAL A 147 2.44 12.01 -1.78
C VAL A 147 1.27 12.10 -0.81
N CYS A 148 1.17 11.11 0.07
CA CYS A 148 0.25 11.16 1.20
C CYS A 148 0.90 11.97 2.34
N GLY A 149 0.37 13.18 2.59
CA GLY A 149 0.94 14.17 3.51
C GLY A 149 2.09 14.96 2.88
N LEU A 150 1.80 16.21 2.49
CA LEU A 150 2.79 17.09 1.82
C LEU A 150 4.03 17.34 2.67
N GLU A 151 3.92 17.27 3.99
CA GLU A 151 5.03 17.38 4.96
C GLU A 151 6.11 16.32 4.72
N ARG A 152 5.76 15.23 4.06
CA ARG A 152 6.66 14.14 3.70
C ARG A 152 7.23 14.25 2.28
N ALA A 153 6.84 15.27 1.50
CA ALA A 153 7.25 15.40 0.10
C ALA A 153 8.78 15.37 -0.07
N VAL A 154 9.52 16.06 0.81
CA VAL A 154 10.98 16.05 0.79
C VAL A 154 11.52 14.63 1.02
N LEU A 155 11.01 13.91 2.00
CA LEU A 155 11.40 12.52 2.30
C LEU A 155 11.01 11.56 1.16
N LYS A 156 9.94 11.87 0.43
CA LYS A 156 9.52 11.13 -0.77
C LYS A 156 10.30 11.50 -2.03
N GLY A 157 11.29 12.41 -1.90
CA GLY A 157 12.22 12.75 -2.97
C GLY A 157 11.72 13.83 -3.92
N PHE A 158 10.80 14.69 -3.48
CA PHE A 158 10.28 15.78 -4.32
C PHE A 158 11.38 16.69 -4.88
N GLY A 159 12.46 16.94 -4.11
CA GLY A 159 13.61 17.71 -4.61
C GLY A 159 14.27 17.08 -5.82
N LEU A 160 14.40 15.75 -5.88
CA LEU A 160 14.92 15.04 -7.05
C LEU A 160 13.93 15.12 -8.24
N ALA A 161 12.63 15.03 -7.97
CA ALA A 161 11.63 15.21 -9.02
C ALA A 161 11.70 16.61 -9.64
N LEU A 162 11.94 17.67 -8.83
CA LEU A 162 12.15 19.04 -9.32
C LEU A 162 13.43 19.17 -10.18
N LEU A 163 14.53 18.53 -9.78
CA LEU A 163 15.74 18.52 -10.58
C LEU A 163 15.50 17.90 -11.96
N LEU A 164 14.75 16.80 -12.03
CA LEU A 164 14.39 16.17 -13.31
C LEU A 164 13.52 17.10 -14.19
N VAL A 165 12.59 17.84 -13.58
CA VAL A 165 11.82 18.87 -14.30
C VAL A 165 12.74 19.92 -14.92
N GLN A 166 13.72 20.41 -14.17
CA GLN A 166 14.65 21.43 -14.61
C GLN A 166 15.61 20.93 -15.71
N GLU A 167 16.16 19.72 -15.53
CA GLU A 167 17.12 19.13 -16.48
C GLU A 167 16.49 18.71 -17.81
N LEU A 168 15.26 18.17 -17.76
CA LEU A 168 14.61 17.56 -18.93
C LEU A 168 13.46 18.38 -19.52
N GLY A 169 13.06 19.47 -18.88
CA GLY A 169 11.90 20.27 -19.31
C GLY A 169 10.58 19.48 -19.25
N MET A 170 10.52 18.42 -18.42
CA MET A 170 9.36 17.54 -18.37
C MET A 170 8.21 18.15 -17.56
N LYS A 171 6.97 17.83 -17.96
CA LYS A 171 5.79 18.22 -17.19
C LYS A 171 5.62 17.28 -16.01
N LEU A 172 5.49 17.83 -14.81
CA LEU A 172 5.24 17.09 -13.57
C LEU A 172 3.91 17.54 -12.96
N VAL A 173 3.04 16.57 -12.70
CA VAL A 173 1.80 16.75 -11.93
C VAL A 173 2.01 16.15 -10.55
N VAL A 174 1.75 16.94 -9.52
CA VAL A 174 1.89 16.54 -8.11
C VAL A 174 0.53 16.50 -7.46
N ALA A 175 0.22 15.37 -6.84
CA ALA A 175 -1.00 15.23 -6.05
C ALA A 175 -0.67 14.87 -4.60
N GLY A 176 -1.39 15.50 -3.68
CA GLY A 176 -1.25 15.29 -2.25
C GLY A 176 -1.97 16.33 -1.43
N SER A 177 -2.05 16.11 -0.12
CA SER A 177 -2.72 17.04 0.78
C SER A 177 -1.95 17.24 2.08
N SER A 178 -2.25 18.33 2.77
CA SER A 178 -1.83 18.60 4.13
C SER A 178 -3.02 19.01 4.97
N LYS A 179 -3.07 18.54 6.22
CA LYS A 179 -4.02 19.05 7.21
C LYS A 179 -3.74 20.52 7.54
N ASN A 180 -2.50 20.95 7.40
CA ASN A 180 -2.11 22.35 7.57
C ASN A 180 -2.36 23.12 6.28
N LYS A 181 -3.43 23.94 6.25
CA LYS A 181 -3.84 24.73 5.08
C LYS A 181 -2.81 25.79 4.67
N PHE A 182 -2.07 26.34 5.62
CA PHE A 182 -0.98 27.28 5.31
C PHE A 182 0.14 26.54 4.55
N TYR A 183 0.60 25.41 5.06
CA TYR A 183 1.64 24.61 4.42
C TYR A 183 1.20 24.17 3.00
N GLN A 184 -0.05 23.77 2.83
CA GLN A 184 -0.58 23.40 1.50
C GLN A 184 -0.53 24.56 0.51
N ARG A 185 -0.84 25.80 0.95
CA ARG A 185 -0.74 27.00 0.09
C ARG A 185 0.69 27.32 -0.29
N GLU A 186 1.62 27.26 0.67
CA GLU A 186 3.05 27.49 0.41
C GLU A 186 3.62 26.43 -0.55
N PHE A 187 3.23 25.16 -0.37
CA PHE A 187 3.63 24.09 -1.28
C PHE A 187 3.09 24.34 -2.70
N ALA A 188 1.84 24.74 -2.85
CA ALA A 188 1.24 25.08 -4.13
C ALA A 188 1.94 26.28 -4.82
N ALA A 189 2.28 27.31 -4.05
CA ALA A 189 3.03 28.46 -4.54
C ALA A 189 4.42 28.08 -5.02
N MET A 190 5.13 27.22 -4.27
CA MET A 190 6.43 26.67 -4.66
C MET A 190 6.34 25.86 -5.95
N CYS A 191 5.35 24.97 -6.08
CA CYS A 191 5.13 24.20 -7.31
C CYS A 191 4.95 25.12 -8.52
N LYS A 192 4.12 26.17 -8.39
CA LYS A 192 3.89 27.15 -9.45
C LYS A 192 5.18 27.86 -9.89
N VAL A 193 6.02 28.26 -8.95
CA VAL A 193 7.32 28.91 -9.24
C VAL A 193 8.25 27.94 -9.97
N GLN A 194 8.18 26.66 -9.67
CA GLN A 194 9.00 25.61 -10.29
C GLN A 194 8.42 25.07 -11.61
N GLY A 195 7.31 25.62 -12.10
CA GLY A 195 6.65 25.13 -13.32
C GLY A 195 5.99 23.77 -13.18
N VAL A 196 5.67 23.36 -11.95
CA VAL A 196 5.04 22.08 -11.62
C VAL A 196 3.54 22.29 -11.36
N GLU A 197 2.71 21.44 -11.90
CA GLU A 197 1.27 21.45 -11.66
C GLU A 197 0.95 20.75 -10.33
N PHE A 198 0.35 21.47 -9.39
CA PHE A 198 -0.13 20.91 -8.13
C PHE A 198 -1.65 20.84 -8.15
N VAL A 199 -2.22 19.63 -8.11
CA VAL A 199 -3.67 19.38 -8.20
C VAL A 199 -4.35 19.18 -6.84
N GLY A 200 -3.60 19.24 -5.74
CA GLY A 200 -4.16 19.03 -4.41
C GLY A 200 -4.43 17.55 -4.10
N GLU A 201 -5.38 17.31 -3.20
CA GLU A 201 -5.85 15.96 -2.89
C GLU A 201 -6.76 15.43 -3.99
N ILE A 202 -6.46 14.23 -4.46
CA ILE A 202 -7.27 13.52 -5.44
C ILE A 202 -7.68 12.15 -4.91
N ARG A 203 -8.89 11.70 -5.24
CA ARG A 203 -9.45 10.40 -4.86
C ARG A 203 -10.31 9.82 -5.99
N GLY A 204 -10.67 8.53 -5.86
CA GLY A 204 -11.60 7.86 -6.77
C GLY A 204 -11.26 8.07 -8.24
N GLN A 205 -12.26 8.43 -9.03
CA GLN A 205 -12.17 8.59 -10.49
C GLN A 205 -11.06 9.55 -10.92
N GLN A 206 -10.94 10.71 -10.28
CA GLN A 206 -9.91 11.70 -10.60
C GLN A 206 -8.50 11.15 -10.41
N LYS A 207 -8.26 10.38 -9.33
CA LYS A 207 -6.98 9.71 -9.09
C LYS A 207 -6.70 8.66 -10.16
N ALA A 208 -7.71 7.84 -10.48
CA ALA A 208 -7.59 6.79 -11.48
C ALA A 208 -7.24 7.35 -12.87
N GLU A 209 -7.93 8.41 -13.30
CA GLU A 209 -7.67 9.10 -14.58
C GLU A 209 -6.27 9.69 -14.64
N LEU A 210 -5.86 10.38 -13.56
CA LEU A 210 -4.55 11.04 -13.50
C LEU A 210 -3.41 10.01 -13.54
N ILE A 211 -3.54 8.87 -12.87
CA ILE A 211 -2.53 7.81 -12.91
C ILE A 211 -2.52 7.16 -14.29
N ALA A 212 -3.68 6.82 -14.85
CA ALA A 212 -3.78 6.14 -16.15
C ALA A 212 -3.21 6.98 -17.30
N GLY A 213 -3.37 8.30 -17.26
CA GLY A 213 -2.84 9.21 -18.27
C GLY A 213 -1.35 9.51 -18.14
N ALA A 214 -0.73 9.26 -17.01
CA ALA A 214 0.66 9.62 -16.78
C ALA A 214 1.64 8.78 -17.62
N LYS A 215 2.71 9.42 -18.10
CA LYS A 215 3.81 8.78 -18.82
C LYS A 215 4.59 7.81 -17.94
N ALA A 216 4.82 8.20 -16.68
CA ALA A 216 5.35 7.35 -15.62
C ALA A 216 5.05 7.95 -14.23
N LEU A 217 5.05 7.09 -13.22
CA LEU A 217 5.12 7.48 -11.81
C LEU A 217 6.58 7.75 -11.43
N LEU A 218 6.86 8.91 -10.84
CA LEU A 218 8.13 9.20 -10.17
C LEU A 218 7.99 8.91 -8.66
N ALA A 219 8.80 7.96 -8.18
CA ALA A 219 8.82 7.58 -6.76
C ALA A 219 10.25 7.58 -6.19
N PRO A 220 10.99 8.71 -6.23
CA PRO A 220 12.40 8.81 -5.86
C PRO A 220 12.60 8.95 -4.35
N THR A 221 11.93 8.13 -3.54
CA THR A 221 11.92 8.23 -2.08
C THR A 221 13.34 8.16 -1.48
N LEU A 222 13.57 8.94 -0.42
CA LEU A 222 14.81 8.94 0.36
C LEU A 222 14.74 8.03 1.58
N ILE A 223 13.52 7.58 1.95
CA ILE A 223 13.29 6.70 3.09
C ILE A 223 13.20 5.24 2.67
N HIS A 224 13.39 4.36 3.64
CA HIS A 224 13.17 2.92 3.45
C HIS A 224 11.65 2.66 3.41
N GLU A 225 11.10 2.49 2.21
CA GLU A 225 9.65 2.34 2.00
C GLU A 225 9.20 0.95 2.45
N PRO A 226 8.25 0.82 3.39
CA PRO A 226 7.74 -0.50 3.79
C PRO A 226 7.06 -1.26 2.66
N PHE A 227 6.30 -0.56 1.81
CA PHE A 227 5.67 -1.12 0.62
C PHE A 227 5.60 -0.11 -0.53
N GLY A 228 4.81 0.98 -0.38
CA GLY A 228 4.62 1.98 -1.43
C GLY A 228 3.47 1.63 -2.37
N LEU A 229 2.23 1.73 -1.89
CA LEU A 229 1.00 1.45 -2.67
C LEU A 229 0.91 2.22 -3.98
N VAL A 230 1.57 3.37 -4.10
CA VAL A 230 1.63 4.13 -5.37
C VAL A 230 2.21 3.32 -6.54
N VAL A 231 3.05 2.31 -6.25
CA VAL A 231 3.63 1.41 -7.29
C VAL A 231 2.55 0.50 -7.88
N PRO A 232 1.86 -0.36 -7.11
CA PRO A 232 0.79 -1.17 -7.69
C PRO A 232 -0.36 -0.34 -8.28
N GLU A 233 -0.66 0.85 -7.74
CA GLU A 233 -1.65 1.78 -8.30
C GLU A 233 -1.24 2.28 -9.71
N ALA A 234 0.03 2.60 -9.91
CA ALA A 234 0.55 2.95 -11.22
C ALA A 234 0.55 1.76 -12.18
N LEU A 235 1.07 0.63 -11.74
CA LEU A 235 1.20 -0.57 -12.58
C LEU A 235 -0.16 -1.09 -13.06
N ILE A 236 -1.19 -1.12 -12.21
CA ILE A 236 -2.53 -1.57 -12.61
C ILE A 236 -3.14 -0.67 -13.67
N SER A 237 -2.78 0.60 -13.68
CA SER A 237 -3.20 1.59 -14.68
C SER A 237 -2.38 1.55 -15.98
N GLY A 238 -1.43 0.61 -16.11
CA GLY A 238 -0.51 0.52 -17.22
C GLY A 238 0.55 1.62 -17.21
N THR A 239 0.84 2.22 -16.07
CA THR A 239 1.78 3.33 -15.93
C THR A 239 3.11 2.82 -15.37
N PRO A 240 4.22 2.94 -16.14
CA PRO A 240 5.55 2.57 -15.70
C PRO A 240 6.00 3.32 -14.46
N VAL A 241 6.95 2.74 -13.73
CA VAL A 241 7.47 3.34 -12.49
C VAL A 241 8.96 3.64 -12.61
N ILE A 242 9.36 4.86 -12.27
CA ILE A 242 10.77 5.24 -12.06
C ILE A 242 10.93 5.51 -10.57
N CYS A 243 11.68 4.68 -9.88
CA CYS A 243 11.77 4.75 -8.42
C CYS A 243 13.22 4.69 -7.91
N SER A 244 13.38 5.02 -6.63
CA SER A 244 14.64 4.84 -5.94
C SER A 244 14.85 3.37 -5.55
N ASP A 245 16.11 3.06 -5.25
CA ASP A 245 16.53 1.79 -4.70
C ASP A 245 16.37 1.76 -3.17
N ARG A 246 15.13 1.95 -2.67
CA ARG A 246 14.86 2.08 -1.24
C ARG A 246 13.68 1.21 -0.80
N GLY A 247 13.93 0.35 0.20
CA GLY A 247 12.90 -0.48 0.81
C GLY A 247 12.31 -1.49 -0.18
N ALA A 248 10.99 -1.58 -0.22
CA ALA A 248 10.26 -2.55 -1.02
C ALA A 248 10.35 -2.33 -2.55
N PHE A 249 10.77 -1.16 -3.02
CA PHE A 249 10.74 -0.88 -4.46
C PHE A 249 11.56 -1.84 -5.30
N ARG A 250 12.68 -2.37 -4.77
CA ARG A 250 13.48 -3.41 -5.44
C ARG A 250 12.71 -4.69 -5.75
N GLU A 251 11.73 -5.02 -4.96
CA GLU A 251 10.94 -6.25 -5.14
C GLU A 251 9.61 -6.00 -5.86
N LEU A 252 9.12 -4.75 -5.85
CA LEU A 252 7.88 -4.37 -6.51
C LEU A 252 8.09 -4.01 -8.00
N VAL A 253 9.23 -3.42 -8.35
CA VAL A 253 9.52 -2.94 -9.70
C VAL A 253 10.56 -3.84 -10.36
N SER A 254 10.14 -4.62 -11.34
CA SER A 254 11.01 -5.43 -12.21
C SER A 254 11.35 -4.67 -13.48
N PRO A 255 12.42 -5.05 -14.23
CA PRO A 255 12.86 -4.31 -15.41
C PRO A 255 11.83 -4.19 -16.55
N ASP A 256 10.83 -5.07 -16.59
CA ASP A 256 9.73 -5.06 -17.56
C ASP A 256 8.61 -4.05 -17.25
N VAL A 257 8.62 -3.43 -16.05
CA VAL A 257 7.56 -2.50 -15.61
C VAL A 257 8.11 -1.16 -15.12
N GLY A 258 9.43 -0.98 -15.10
CA GLY A 258 10.00 0.29 -14.65
C GLY A 258 11.50 0.24 -14.41
N PHE A 259 12.01 1.30 -13.80
CA PHE A 259 13.44 1.51 -13.56
C PHE A 259 13.72 1.81 -12.09
N ILE A 260 14.74 1.16 -11.55
CA ILE A 260 15.26 1.41 -10.20
C ILE A 260 16.54 2.23 -10.33
N CYS A 261 16.56 3.41 -9.72
CA CYS A 261 17.59 4.41 -9.88
C CYS A 261 18.21 4.82 -8.55
N GLY A 262 19.53 4.94 -8.48
CA GLY A 262 20.27 5.41 -7.30
C GLY A 262 20.84 6.82 -7.46
N LYS A 263 21.00 7.30 -8.70
CA LYS A 263 21.67 8.58 -9.03
C LYS A 263 20.89 9.34 -10.09
N LEU A 264 21.05 10.66 -10.14
CA LEU A 264 20.32 11.54 -11.06
C LEU A 264 20.44 11.11 -12.53
N ASN A 265 21.62 10.76 -12.99
CA ASN A 265 21.85 10.33 -14.37
C ASN A 265 21.10 9.02 -14.71
N GLU A 266 20.87 8.13 -13.74
CA GLU A 266 20.07 6.92 -13.94
C GLU A 266 18.59 7.25 -14.12
N TYR A 267 18.07 8.26 -13.39
CA TYR A 267 16.72 8.77 -13.58
C TYR A 267 16.54 9.43 -14.95
N ILE A 268 17.53 10.21 -15.40
CA ILE A 268 17.54 10.82 -16.75
C ILE A 268 17.48 9.73 -17.82
N ALA A 269 18.37 8.73 -17.73
CA ALA A 269 18.38 7.61 -18.66
C ALA A 269 17.07 6.79 -18.61
N ALA A 270 16.46 6.64 -17.44
CA ALA A 270 15.17 5.96 -17.28
C ALA A 270 14.04 6.71 -18.02
N VAL A 271 14.01 8.04 -17.93
CA VAL A 271 13.01 8.86 -18.65
C VAL A 271 13.15 8.69 -20.17
N GLU A 272 14.37 8.64 -20.69
CA GLU A 272 14.64 8.45 -22.12
C GLU A 272 14.23 7.07 -22.64
N ARG A 273 14.22 6.06 -21.76
CA ARG A 273 13.96 4.66 -22.09
C ARG A 273 12.54 4.20 -21.75
N LEU A 274 11.63 5.09 -21.37
CA LEU A 274 10.25 4.72 -20.98
C LEU A 274 9.48 3.99 -22.09
N ASN A 275 9.80 4.23 -23.35
CA ASN A 275 9.21 3.55 -24.50
C ASN A 275 9.55 2.04 -24.58
N GLU A 276 10.53 1.57 -23.80
CA GLU A 276 10.85 0.15 -23.66
C GLU A 276 9.85 -0.60 -22.78
N ILE A 277 9.06 0.11 -21.96
CA ILE A 277 8.12 -0.47 -21.00
C ILE A 277 6.73 -0.57 -21.60
N SER A 278 6.18 -1.79 -21.61
CA SER A 278 4.80 -2.03 -22.06
C SER A 278 3.79 -1.71 -20.96
N PRO A 279 2.76 -0.88 -21.23
CA PRO A 279 1.64 -0.69 -20.30
C PRO A 279 0.94 -2.00 -19.92
N GLN A 280 0.84 -2.92 -20.88
CA GLN A 280 0.26 -4.24 -20.63
C GLN A 280 1.10 -5.04 -19.61
N ALA A 281 2.43 -5.07 -19.73
CA ALA A 281 3.31 -5.74 -18.77
C ALA A 281 3.13 -5.17 -17.35
N CYS A 282 2.99 -3.83 -17.22
CA CYS A 282 2.69 -3.19 -15.95
C CYS A 282 1.40 -3.75 -15.33
N ARG A 283 0.30 -3.78 -16.11
CA ARG A 283 -0.98 -4.29 -15.64
C ARG A 283 -0.93 -5.77 -15.28
N GLU A 284 -0.32 -6.59 -16.11
CA GLU A 284 -0.17 -8.04 -15.87
C GLU A 284 0.57 -8.31 -14.55
N LYS A 285 1.66 -7.59 -14.29
CA LYS A 285 2.38 -7.69 -13.03
C LYS A 285 1.50 -7.29 -11.85
N ALA A 286 0.78 -6.17 -11.95
CA ALA A 286 -0.10 -5.71 -10.87
C ALA A 286 -1.23 -6.71 -10.57
N MET A 287 -1.86 -7.26 -11.61
CA MET A 287 -2.90 -8.29 -11.48
C MET A 287 -2.38 -9.57 -10.83
N ARG A 288 -1.19 -10.01 -11.20
CA ARG A 288 -0.59 -11.23 -10.65
C ARG A 288 -0.16 -11.06 -9.20
N ASP A 289 0.55 -9.97 -8.88
CA ASP A 289 1.30 -9.83 -7.63
C ASP A 289 0.53 -9.03 -6.58
N PHE A 290 -0.34 -8.09 -6.98
CA PHE A 290 -0.95 -7.09 -6.09
C PHE A 290 -2.47 -7.08 -6.09
N HIS A 291 -3.13 -8.03 -6.72
CA HIS A 291 -4.58 -8.18 -6.65
C HIS A 291 -4.99 -8.59 -5.23
N TYR A 292 -6.10 -8.03 -4.70
CA TYR A 292 -6.55 -8.34 -3.33
C TYR A 292 -6.85 -9.84 -3.11
N LEU A 293 -7.27 -10.57 -4.13
CA LEU A 293 -7.43 -12.03 -4.02
C LEU A 293 -6.09 -12.76 -3.85
N THR A 294 -5.02 -12.27 -4.50
CA THR A 294 -3.65 -12.80 -4.32
C THR A 294 -3.17 -12.54 -2.89
N MET A 295 -3.43 -11.35 -2.36
CA MET A 295 -3.14 -11.02 -0.97
C MET A 295 -3.90 -11.95 -0.01
N ALA A 296 -5.21 -12.12 -0.18
CA ALA A 296 -6.03 -13.00 0.64
C ALA A 296 -5.52 -14.45 0.63
N ALA A 297 -5.20 -15.00 -0.56
CA ALA A 297 -4.62 -16.33 -0.68
C ALA A 297 -3.26 -16.48 0.05
N ASN A 298 -2.46 -15.44 0.09
CA ASN A 298 -1.19 -15.46 0.82
C ASN A 298 -1.40 -15.34 2.35
N TYR A 299 -2.39 -14.57 2.80
CA TYR A 299 -2.78 -14.55 4.21
C TYR A 299 -3.30 -15.90 4.69
N LEU A 300 -4.06 -16.63 3.88
CA LEU A 300 -4.54 -17.97 4.22
C LEU A 300 -3.38 -18.93 4.54
N LYS A 301 -2.29 -18.87 3.77
CA LYS A 301 -1.08 -19.66 4.05
C LYS A 301 -0.45 -19.31 5.40
N GLU A 302 -0.44 -18.02 5.74
CA GLU A 302 0.07 -17.54 7.04
C GLU A 302 -0.84 -17.96 8.20
N TYR A 303 -2.17 -17.92 8.00
CA TYR A 303 -3.15 -18.41 8.99
C TYR A 303 -2.99 -19.92 9.23
N GLU A 304 -2.85 -20.72 8.18
CA GLU A 304 -2.62 -22.17 8.30
C GLU A 304 -1.36 -22.47 9.11
N LYS A 305 -0.26 -21.77 8.84
CA LYS A 305 0.98 -21.90 9.62
C LYS A 305 0.74 -21.59 11.09
N GLU A 306 0.05 -20.51 11.40
CA GLU A 306 -0.20 -20.09 12.78
C GLU A 306 -1.11 -21.07 13.54
N ILE A 307 -2.14 -21.60 12.87
CA ILE A 307 -3.02 -22.63 13.41
C ILE A 307 -2.22 -23.91 13.77
N LEU A 308 -1.28 -24.30 12.92
CA LEU A 308 -0.43 -25.47 13.17
C LEU A 308 0.52 -25.23 14.36
N VAL A 309 1.13 -24.06 14.45
CA VAL A 309 2.02 -23.70 15.57
C VAL A 309 1.27 -23.73 16.89
N THR A 310 0.10 -23.09 16.95
CA THR A 310 -0.72 -23.02 18.17
C THR A 310 -1.20 -24.41 18.63
N LYS A 311 -1.60 -25.28 17.69
CA LYS A 311 -1.99 -26.65 18.00
C LYS A 311 -0.84 -27.45 18.61
N ASN A 312 0.37 -27.33 18.08
CA ASN A 312 1.54 -28.03 18.59
C ASN A 312 1.96 -27.55 19.98
N GLN A 313 1.77 -26.27 20.29
CA GLN A 313 2.03 -25.71 21.62
C GLN A 313 0.99 -26.18 22.67
N SER A 314 -0.23 -26.48 22.25
CA SER A 314 -1.29 -26.95 23.15
C SER A 314 -1.19 -28.45 23.52
N VAL A 315 -0.33 -29.21 22.83
CA VAL A 315 -0.13 -30.66 23.05
C VAL A 315 1.09 -30.92 23.96
N ASN A 316 1.96 -29.93 24.16
CA ASN A 316 3.09 -29.99 25.06
C ASN A 316 2.81 -29.30 26.40
#